data_e0a4bc59d5813a1389f44c3597a8fc4e
#
_entry.id   e0a4bc59d5813a1389f44c3597a8fc4e
#
_cell.length_a   1.000
_cell.length_b   1.000
_cell.length_c   1.000
_cell.angle_alpha   90.00
_cell.angle_beta   90.00
_cell.angle_gamma   90.00
#
_symmetry.space_group_name_H-M   'P 1'
#
loop_
_entity.id
_entity.type
_entity.pdbx_description
1 polymer ?
#
loop_
_entity_poly.entity_id
_entity_poly.type
_entity_poly.pdbx_seq_one_letter_code
_entity_poly.pdbx_strand_id
1 'polypeptide(L)'
;MRLKSKKYVAAGFVVPLFLSFVSLCVAQTQADKTAPIAAAMQSRNFDKALELLDPALRENPSNDTLWTMQGVAYAGRGQKKEALASFRRALKIAANNVRALQGTVQIEYEAGDAAAIPLLKRILQLRPDDQISHGMLAVLSYQQGDCATAAVHFEKAESLLQSQLPALHAYATCLVRLKRLDEAAGVFEKAVALNPQDARERRLLASIQVMAHKPQDAIATLNPLLAGDSADAGTLELASAAYEDAHDTEKAVNALRRAILLDPHDVNLYLDFAAISATHQSFDVGINVVNEGINLQPKAAALYFARGVLYVQLAEYDKAQADFQTAYELDPNQALSSAAQGLAAVQRNDLDRALANVQERLVKKPHDPILLYVKADVLAQKGAEPGSPEFQTAMRSAQEAVALRPSLGPARGVLAKLYLQSGKYAEAATQCRKALEIDPKDQASLYHLIQALRKSGKSVELPELLKRLALLRQEATKEEREQYRYKLVETDPQQN
;
A
#
# COMPACT_ATOMS: atom_id res chain seq x y z
N MET A 1 -5.10 -5.49 -4.42
CA MET A 1 -5.79 -4.22 -4.72
C MET A 1 -4.82 -3.21 -5.33
N ARG A 2 -4.84 -3.04 -6.66
CA ARG A 2 -4.02 -2.02 -7.34
C ARG A 2 -4.80 -0.72 -7.36
N LEU A 3 -4.51 0.21 -6.47
CA LEU A 3 -4.94 1.60 -6.59
C LEU A 3 -4.35 2.17 -7.90
N LYS A 4 -5.14 2.12 -8.99
CA LYS A 4 -4.77 2.79 -10.24
C LYS A 4 -4.57 4.27 -9.95
N SER A 5 -3.35 4.76 -10.09
CA SER A 5 -3.00 6.17 -9.98
C SER A 5 -3.67 6.93 -11.13
N LYS A 6 -4.94 7.31 -10.96
CA LYS A 6 -5.49 8.42 -11.71
C LYS A 6 -4.77 9.68 -11.24
N LYS A 7 -4.18 10.43 -12.17
CA LYS A 7 -3.66 11.77 -11.94
C LYS A 7 -4.78 12.60 -11.28
N TYR A 8 -4.73 12.67 -9.94
CA TYR A 8 -5.59 13.60 -9.22
C TYR A 8 -5.06 15.00 -9.54
N VAL A 9 -5.88 15.74 -10.30
CA VAL A 9 -5.76 17.18 -10.43
C VAL A 9 -5.61 17.76 -9.04
N ALA A 10 -4.65 18.65 -8.86
CA ALA A 10 -4.30 19.29 -7.61
C ALA A 10 -5.57 19.81 -6.90
N ALA A 11 -6.07 19.04 -5.96
CA ALA A 11 -7.03 19.55 -4.99
C ALA A 11 -6.21 20.43 -4.05
N GLY A 12 -6.11 21.69 -4.41
CA GLY A 12 -5.40 22.69 -3.64
C GLY A 12 -6.00 22.78 -2.24
N PHE A 13 -5.14 22.87 -1.28
CA PHE A 13 -5.48 23.39 0.04
C PHE A 13 -6.06 24.79 -0.20
N VAL A 14 -7.37 24.95 -0.17
CA VAL A 14 -8.00 26.26 -0.25
C VAL A 14 -7.78 26.94 1.08
N VAL A 15 -6.64 27.60 1.21
CA VAL A 15 -6.40 28.51 2.31
C VAL A 15 -7.11 29.80 1.93
N PRO A 16 -8.19 30.19 2.62
CA PRO A 16 -8.75 31.53 2.43
C PRO A 16 -7.64 32.51 2.79
N LEU A 17 -7.40 33.47 1.92
CA LEU A 17 -6.45 34.56 2.13
C LEU A 17 -6.95 35.41 3.30
N PHE A 18 -6.81 34.90 4.54
CA PHE A 18 -6.98 35.68 5.75
C PHE A 18 -5.74 36.53 5.93
N LEU A 19 -5.77 37.70 5.27
CA LEU A 19 -4.95 38.84 5.65
C LEU A 19 -5.38 39.30 7.06
N SER A 20 -4.99 38.55 8.10
CA SER A 20 -5.07 39.05 9.46
C SER A 20 -4.02 40.16 9.62
N PHE A 21 -4.49 41.38 9.44
CA PHE A 21 -3.73 42.58 9.81
C PHE A 21 -3.67 42.66 11.34
N VAL A 22 -2.65 42.11 11.94
CA VAL A 22 -2.31 42.37 13.33
C VAL A 22 -1.41 43.60 13.39
N SER A 23 -1.82 44.54 14.23
CA SER A 23 -1.17 45.83 14.58
C SER A 23 0.33 45.86 14.39
N LEU A 24 0.78 46.82 13.55
CA LEU A 24 2.15 47.27 13.47
C LEU A 24 2.43 48.24 14.61
N CYS A 25 3.25 47.86 15.61
CA CYS A 25 4.06 48.81 16.34
C CYS A 25 5.27 49.17 15.47
N VAL A 26 5.23 50.31 14.81
CA VAL A 26 6.35 50.86 14.00
C VAL A 26 6.98 52.01 14.75
N ALA A 27 8.32 52.05 14.78
CA ALA A 27 9.08 53.15 15.31
C ALA A 27 8.68 54.49 14.66
N GLN A 28 8.47 55.49 15.45
CA GLN A 28 7.73 56.74 15.16
C GLN A 28 8.25 57.66 14.05
N THR A 29 9.40 57.41 13.41
CA THR A 29 9.97 58.29 12.39
C THR A 29 9.81 57.81 10.93
N GLN A 30 9.42 56.56 10.68
CA GLN A 30 9.07 56.02 9.35
C GLN A 30 7.56 55.84 9.16
N ALA A 31 6.78 55.97 10.20
CA ALA A 31 5.34 55.69 10.24
C ALA A 31 4.50 56.62 9.34
N ASP A 32 4.96 57.86 9.13
CA ASP A 32 4.17 58.84 8.40
C ASP A 32 4.06 58.59 6.89
N LYS A 33 5.10 58.01 6.26
CA LYS A 33 5.08 57.72 4.82
C LYS A 33 4.48 56.37 4.45
N THR A 34 4.42 55.40 5.36
CA THR A 34 3.88 54.08 5.12
C THR A 34 2.39 53.94 5.49
N ALA A 35 1.87 54.84 6.31
CA ALA A 35 0.46 54.84 6.72
C ALA A 35 -0.52 54.90 5.53
N PRO A 36 -0.33 55.77 4.49
CA PRO A 36 -1.21 55.77 3.33
C PRO A 36 -1.15 54.48 2.53
N ILE A 37 0.04 53.83 2.44
CA ILE A 37 0.21 52.53 1.76
C ILE A 37 -0.57 51.46 2.53
N ALA A 38 -0.42 51.42 3.86
CA ALA A 38 -1.11 50.46 4.70
C ALA A 38 -2.63 50.64 4.62
N ALA A 39 -3.14 51.87 4.60
CA ALA A 39 -4.56 52.18 4.43
C ALA A 39 -5.10 51.68 3.06
N ALA A 40 -4.35 51.91 1.98
CA ALA A 40 -4.70 51.40 0.66
C ALA A 40 -4.69 49.86 0.60
N MET A 41 -3.74 49.21 1.26
CA MET A 41 -3.68 47.77 1.38
C MET A 41 -4.88 47.19 2.19
N GLN A 42 -5.22 47.83 3.32
CA GLN A 42 -6.39 47.43 4.14
C GLN A 42 -7.72 47.56 3.40
N SER A 43 -7.89 48.64 2.62
CA SER A 43 -9.07 48.85 1.79
C SER A 43 -9.06 47.99 0.51
N ARG A 44 -8.07 47.13 0.31
CA ARG A 44 -7.83 46.35 -0.91
C ARG A 44 -7.73 47.16 -2.20
N ASN A 45 -7.43 48.44 -2.08
CA ASN A 45 -7.13 49.29 -3.23
C ASN A 45 -5.68 49.11 -3.68
N PHE A 46 -5.43 47.99 -4.33
CA PHE A 46 -4.09 47.57 -4.71
C PHE A 46 -3.46 48.48 -5.75
N ASP A 47 -4.26 49.10 -6.62
CA ASP A 47 -3.77 50.08 -7.59
C ASP A 47 -3.19 51.28 -6.88
N LYS A 48 -3.94 51.87 -5.94
CA LYS A 48 -3.46 52.96 -5.12
C LYS A 48 -2.26 52.61 -4.25
N ALA A 49 -2.24 51.39 -3.72
CA ALA A 49 -1.09 50.90 -2.95
C ALA A 49 0.19 50.84 -3.81
N LEU A 50 0.09 50.35 -5.06
CA LEU A 50 1.23 50.29 -6.00
C LEU A 50 1.72 51.70 -6.41
N GLU A 51 0.80 52.63 -6.67
CA GLU A 51 1.16 54.03 -6.96
C GLU A 51 1.97 54.67 -5.82
N LEU A 52 1.62 54.37 -4.58
CA LEU A 52 2.32 54.90 -3.40
C LEU A 52 3.60 54.14 -3.09
N LEU A 53 3.69 52.88 -3.41
CA LEU A 53 4.86 52.03 -3.19
C LEU A 53 6.00 52.35 -4.14
N ASP A 54 5.74 52.73 -5.39
CA ASP A 54 6.79 53.02 -6.38
C ASP A 54 7.75 54.13 -5.96
N PRO A 55 7.29 55.33 -5.55
CA PRO A 55 8.19 56.36 -5.03
C PRO A 55 8.87 55.95 -3.72
N ALA A 56 8.15 55.28 -2.82
CA ALA A 56 8.71 54.83 -1.54
C ALA A 56 9.87 53.84 -1.73
N LEU A 57 9.76 52.92 -2.73
CA LEU A 57 10.80 51.97 -3.07
C LEU A 57 12.00 52.62 -3.78
N ARG A 58 11.80 53.71 -4.54
CA ARG A 58 12.93 54.50 -5.11
C ARG A 58 13.73 55.20 -4.03
N GLU A 59 13.07 55.73 -3.01
CA GLU A 59 13.73 56.34 -1.87
C GLU A 59 14.43 55.32 -0.97
N ASN A 60 13.82 54.15 -0.78
CA ASN A 60 14.31 53.11 0.12
C ASN A 60 14.37 51.72 -0.55
N PRO A 61 15.26 51.49 -1.51
CA PRO A 61 15.33 50.25 -2.30
C PRO A 61 15.78 49.01 -1.50
N SER A 62 16.35 49.22 -0.30
CA SER A 62 16.78 48.19 0.64
C SER A 62 15.75 47.87 1.72
N ASN A 63 14.52 48.38 1.62
CA ASN A 63 13.46 48.10 2.59
C ASN A 63 12.67 46.86 2.16
N ASP A 64 12.91 45.73 2.81
CA ASP A 64 12.25 44.44 2.54
C ASP A 64 10.75 44.48 2.82
N THR A 65 10.29 45.32 3.74
CA THR A 65 8.85 45.46 4.05
C THR A 65 8.10 46.12 2.91
N LEU A 66 8.66 47.17 2.28
CA LEU A 66 8.03 47.80 1.11
C LEU A 66 7.96 46.84 -0.09
N TRP A 67 9.02 46.07 -0.34
CA TRP A 67 9.00 45.01 -1.38
C TRP A 67 7.98 43.93 -1.06
N THR A 68 7.81 43.56 0.23
CA THR A 68 6.79 42.59 0.65
C THR A 68 5.37 43.14 0.38
N MET A 69 5.13 44.43 0.74
CA MET A 69 3.84 45.07 0.48
C MET A 69 3.54 45.14 -1.01
N GLN A 70 4.53 45.43 -1.85
CA GLN A 70 4.39 45.44 -3.30
C GLN A 70 4.03 44.03 -3.84
N GLY A 71 4.70 43.00 -3.34
CA GLY A 71 4.38 41.62 -3.67
C GLY A 71 2.96 41.26 -3.31
N VAL A 72 2.47 41.65 -2.12
CA VAL A 72 1.08 41.44 -1.69
C VAL A 72 0.09 42.20 -2.60
N ALA A 73 0.38 43.44 -2.97
CA ALA A 73 -0.46 44.24 -3.84
C ALA A 73 -0.58 43.60 -5.25
N TYR A 74 0.55 43.15 -5.84
CA TYR A 74 0.53 42.42 -7.10
C TYR A 74 -0.24 41.10 -7.01
N ALA A 75 -0.05 40.34 -5.90
CA ALA A 75 -0.80 39.12 -5.68
C ALA A 75 -2.32 39.38 -5.58
N GLY A 76 -2.72 40.44 -4.88
CA GLY A 76 -4.11 40.87 -4.78
C GLY A 76 -4.75 41.25 -6.11
N ARG A 77 -3.96 41.69 -7.10
CA ARG A 77 -4.36 41.93 -8.49
C ARG A 77 -4.31 40.68 -9.38
N GLY A 78 -3.89 39.53 -8.85
CA GLY A 78 -3.69 38.30 -9.64
C GLY A 78 -2.40 38.29 -10.48
N GLN A 79 -1.53 39.30 -10.33
CA GLN A 79 -0.26 39.44 -11.06
C GLN A 79 0.84 38.62 -10.39
N LYS A 80 0.73 37.26 -10.51
CA LYS A 80 1.60 36.31 -9.77
C LYS A 80 3.09 36.45 -10.10
N LYS A 81 3.45 36.81 -11.35
CA LYS A 81 4.85 36.96 -11.75
C LYS A 81 5.52 38.17 -11.09
N GLU A 82 4.84 39.31 -11.10
CA GLU A 82 5.27 40.55 -10.48
C GLU A 82 5.33 40.39 -8.94
N ALA A 83 4.35 39.72 -8.36
CA ALA A 83 4.33 39.40 -6.96
C ALA A 83 5.55 38.57 -6.53
N LEU A 84 5.87 37.49 -7.27
CA LEU A 84 7.07 36.68 -7.01
C LEU A 84 8.37 37.50 -7.15
N ALA A 85 8.46 38.39 -8.14
CA ALA A 85 9.63 39.24 -8.33
C ALA A 85 9.83 40.15 -7.10
N SER A 86 8.76 40.76 -6.60
CA SER A 86 8.79 41.64 -5.43
C SER A 86 9.12 40.86 -4.15
N PHE A 87 8.50 39.72 -3.91
CA PHE A 87 8.83 38.87 -2.75
C PHE A 87 10.27 38.37 -2.78
N ARG A 88 10.77 37.93 -3.95
CA ARG A 88 12.17 37.51 -4.12
C ARG A 88 13.15 38.69 -3.85
N ARG A 89 12.76 39.92 -4.18
CA ARG A 89 13.56 41.08 -3.84
C ARG A 89 13.59 41.30 -2.33
N ALA A 90 12.44 41.22 -1.65
CA ALA A 90 12.36 41.29 -0.18
C ALA A 90 13.23 40.21 0.47
N LEU A 91 13.19 38.96 -0.02
CA LEU A 91 13.97 37.83 0.52
C LEU A 91 15.48 37.97 0.26
N LYS A 92 15.92 38.67 -0.80
CA LYS A 92 17.34 39.01 -1.00
C LYS A 92 17.85 39.99 0.02
N ILE A 93 17.01 40.90 0.52
CA ILE A 93 17.34 41.88 1.53
C ILE A 93 17.28 41.27 2.92
N ALA A 94 16.14 40.62 3.22
CA ALA A 94 15.87 39.98 4.51
C ALA A 94 15.40 38.54 4.29
N ALA A 95 16.33 37.61 4.29
CA ALA A 95 16.10 36.22 3.99
C ALA A 95 15.09 35.50 4.93
N ASN A 96 14.89 36.07 6.13
CA ASN A 96 13.94 35.58 7.14
C ASN A 96 12.65 36.40 7.22
N ASN A 97 12.36 37.22 6.22
CA ASN A 97 11.07 37.91 6.15
C ASN A 97 9.94 36.91 5.94
N VAL A 98 9.28 36.52 7.03
CA VAL A 98 8.25 35.47 7.05
C VAL A 98 7.08 35.80 6.11
N ARG A 99 6.68 37.08 6.00
CA ARG A 99 5.58 37.47 5.10
C ARG A 99 5.95 37.31 3.63
N ALA A 100 7.17 37.64 3.25
CA ALA A 100 7.66 37.44 1.89
C ALA A 100 7.82 35.94 1.59
N LEU A 101 8.30 35.14 2.57
CA LEU A 101 8.34 33.69 2.45
C LEU A 101 6.94 33.11 2.22
N GLN A 102 5.97 33.48 3.05
CA GLN A 102 4.57 33.01 2.94
C GLN A 102 3.95 33.43 1.60
N GLY A 103 4.15 34.66 1.15
CA GLY A 103 3.64 35.13 -0.15
C GLY A 103 4.25 34.37 -1.33
N THR A 104 5.55 34.08 -1.28
CA THR A 104 6.22 33.26 -2.30
C THR A 104 5.69 31.84 -2.29
N VAL A 105 5.65 31.21 -1.11
CA VAL A 105 5.16 29.85 -0.91
C VAL A 105 3.73 29.69 -1.41
N GLN A 106 2.85 30.64 -1.11
CA GLN A 106 1.45 30.56 -1.55
C GLN A 106 1.34 30.45 -3.06
N ILE A 107 2.08 31.29 -3.80
CA ILE A 107 2.04 31.30 -5.27
C ILE A 107 2.67 30.03 -5.85
N GLU A 108 3.81 29.58 -5.32
CA GLU A 108 4.51 28.38 -5.79
C GLU A 108 3.70 27.11 -5.44
N TYR A 109 3.10 27.06 -4.26
CA TYR A 109 2.21 25.95 -3.85
C TYR A 109 0.97 25.83 -4.73
N GLU A 110 0.29 26.95 -5.06
CA GLU A 110 -0.84 26.97 -5.97
C GLU A 110 -0.48 26.51 -7.38
N ALA A 111 0.78 26.73 -7.78
CA ALA A 111 1.31 26.23 -9.06
C ALA A 111 1.75 24.73 -8.97
N GLY A 112 1.72 24.12 -7.82
CA GLY A 112 2.25 22.76 -7.59
C GLY A 112 3.78 22.70 -7.71
N ASP A 113 4.47 23.85 -7.53
CA ASP A 113 5.92 23.92 -7.70
C ASP A 113 6.65 23.45 -6.43
N ALA A 114 7.52 22.46 -6.60
CA ALA A 114 8.39 21.95 -5.54
C ALA A 114 9.36 22.99 -4.96
N ALA A 115 9.57 24.11 -5.65
CA ALA A 115 10.37 25.23 -5.14
C ALA A 115 9.84 25.81 -3.83
N ALA A 116 8.56 25.62 -3.52
CA ALA A 116 7.96 25.98 -2.23
C ALA A 116 8.55 25.19 -1.04
N ILE A 117 9.02 23.95 -1.24
CA ILE A 117 9.48 23.06 -0.16
C ILE A 117 10.61 23.65 0.69
N PRO A 118 11.72 24.17 0.12
CA PRO A 118 12.78 24.77 0.94
C PRO A 118 12.32 26.02 1.69
N LEU A 119 11.40 26.79 1.12
CA LEU A 119 10.84 27.98 1.77
C LEU A 119 9.91 27.60 2.91
N LEU A 120 9.07 26.57 2.74
CA LEU A 120 8.24 26.00 3.81
C LEU A 120 9.10 25.50 4.97
N LYS A 121 10.16 24.75 4.68
CA LYS A 121 11.11 24.31 5.72
C LYS A 121 11.72 25.50 6.47
N ARG A 122 12.03 26.59 5.77
CA ARG A 122 12.54 27.81 6.40
C ARG A 122 11.50 28.50 7.27
N ILE A 123 10.24 28.58 6.83
CA ILE A 123 9.14 29.09 7.67
C ILE A 123 9.02 28.24 8.94
N LEU A 124 9.06 26.92 8.83
CA LEU A 124 8.97 26.01 9.97
C LEU A 124 10.18 26.08 10.92
N GLN A 125 11.37 26.45 10.44
CA GLN A 125 12.51 26.77 11.32
C GLN A 125 12.25 28.04 12.14
N LEU A 126 11.56 29.04 11.59
CA LEU A 126 11.22 30.28 12.25
C LEU A 126 9.95 30.20 13.09
N ARG A 127 9.03 29.36 12.69
CA ARG A 127 7.70 29.10 13.29
C ARG A 127 7.39 27.62 13.28
N PRO A 128 7.91 26.85 14.25
CA PRO A 128 7.78 25.39 14.28
C PRO A 128 6.35 24.87 14.34
N ASP A 129 5.39 25.66 14.81
CA ASP A 129 3.99 25.27 14.99
C ASP A 129 3.06 25.88 13.92
N ASP A 130 3.61 26.39 12.79
CA ASP A 130 2.80 26.92 11.70
C ASP A 130 2.09 25.78 10.94
N GLN A 131 0.87 25.49 11.35
CA GLN A 131 0.05 24.39 10.81
C GLN A 131 -0.20 24.53 9.31
N ILE A 132 -0.33 25.75 8.78
CA ILE A 132 -0.53 26.00 7.35
C ILE A 132 0.70 25.53 6.57
N SER A 133 1.90 25.92 7.02
CA SER A 133 3.16 25.49 6.39
C SER A 133 3.35 23.98 6.52
N HIS A 134 2.95 23.35 7.64
CA HIS A 134 2.95 21.91 7.78
C HIS A 134 2.00 21.26 6.77
N GLY A 135 0.76 21.74 6.64
CA GLY A 135 -0.21 21.20 5.69
C GLY A 135 0.26 21.30 4.22
N MET A 136 0.79 22.46 3.83
CA MET A 136 1.35 22.65 2.48
C MET A 136 2.54 21.73 2.22
N LEU A 137 3.46 21.61 3.17
CA LEU A 137 4.63 20.73 3.05
C LEU A 137 4.23 19.26 2.98
N ALA A 138 3.22 18.85 3.74
CA ALA A 138 2.67 17.50 3.70
C ALA A 138 2.11 17.16 2.32
N VAL A 139 1.29 18.05 1.74
CA VAL A 139 0.71 17.83 0.41
C VAL A 139 1.78 17.76 -0.67
N LEU A 140 2.75 18.67 -0.68
CA LEU A 140 3.86 18.64 -1.65
C LEU A 140 4.73 17.39 -1.49
N SER A 141 5.02 16.97 -0.26
CA SER A 141 5.76 15.72 0.00
C SER A 141 4.97 14.50 -0.50
N TYR A 142 3.66 14.45 -0.28
CA TYR A 142 2.79 13.41 -0.81
C TYR A 142 2.83 13.35 -2.35
N GLN A 143 2.77 14.51 -3.03
CA GLN A 143 2.85 14.59 -4.49
C GLN A 143 4.18 14.07 -5.02
N GLN A 144 5.26 14.24 -4.28
CA GLN A 144 6.58 13.69 -4.60
C GLN A 144 6.73 12.19 -4.23
N GLY A 145 5.73 11.60 -3.58
CA GLY A 145 5.76 10.20 -3.13
C GLY A 145 6.50 9.98 -1.81
N ASP A 146 7.00 11.05 -1.17
CA ASP A 146 7.64 10.98 0.14
C ASP A 146 6.58 10.90 1.25
N CYS A 147 6.04 9.71 1.43
CA CYS A 147 5.02 9.47 2.44
C CYS A 147 5.54 9.58 3.87
N ALA A 148 6.83 9.35 4.10
CA ALA A 148 7.40 9.46 5.45
C ALA A 148 7.37 10.90 5.94
N THR A 149 7.89 11.83 5.13
CA THR A 149 7.83 13.27 5.43
C THR A 149 6.39 13.78 5.44
N ALA A 150 5.56 13.36 4.47
CA ALA A 150 4.18 13.79 4.39
C ALA A 150 3.38 13.45 5.67
N ALA A 151 3.49 12.22 6.17
CA ALA A 151 2.77 11.78 7.36
C ALA A 151 3.10 12.62 8.60
N VAL A 152 4.39 12.88 8.85
CA VAL A 152 4.84 13.72 9.97
C VAL A 152 4.24 15.13 9.91
N HIS A 153 4.15 15.70 8.71
CA HIS A 153 3.63 17.04 8.54
C HIS A 153 2.11 17.10 8.51
N PHE A 154 1.43 16.07 8.00
CA PHE A 154 -0.02 15.95 8.15
C PHE A 154 -0.45 15.83 9.61
N GLU A 155 0.28 15.04 10.42
CA GLU A 155 0.02 14.93 11.86
C GLU A 155 0.08 16.29 12.57
N LYS A 156 1.09 17.09 12.26
CA LYS A 156 1.25 18.46 12.83
C LYS A 156 0.21 19.46 12.31
N ALA A 157 -0.40 19.20 11.16
CA ALA A 157 -1.45 20.04 10.58
C ALA A 157 -2.86 19.51 10.87
N GLU A 158 -3.02 18.52 11.73
CA GLU A 158 -4.26 17.73 11.92
C GLU A 158 -5.52 18.58 12.10
N SER A 159 -5.45 19.66 12.87
CA SER A 159 -6.59 20.54 13.10
C SER A 159 -7.13 21.21 11.83
N LEU A 160 -6.28 21.45 10.83
CA LEU A 160 -6.66 22.03 9.54
C LEU A 160 -7.23 20.97 8.58
N LEU A 161 -6.94 19.69 8.81
CA LEU A 161 -7.37 18.60 7.93
C LEU A 161 -8.83 18.21 8.13
N GLN A 162 -9.38 18.47 9.31
CA GLN A 162 -10.71 17.98 9.73
C GLN A 162 -11.85 18.32 8.76
N SER A 163 -11.70 19.36 7.93
CA SER A 163 -12.68 19.78 6.93
C SER A 163 -12.22 19.56 5.49
N GLN A 164 -11.07 18.92 5.25
CA GLN A 164 -10.43 18.87 3.95
C GLN A 164 -10.26 17.42 3.46
N LEU A 165 -11.32 16.89 2.86
CA LEU A 165 -11.37 15.51 2.37
C LEU A 165 -10.15 15.10 1.50
N PRO A 166 -9.67 15.92 0.53
CA PRO A 166 -8.50 15.55 -0.26
C PRO A 166 -7.21 15.41 0.56
N ALA A 167 -7.04 16.22 1.60
CA ALA A 167 -5.88 16.15 2.48
C ALA A 167 -5.96 14.93 3.41
N LEU A 168 -7.16 14.59 3.93
CA LEU A 168 -7.39 13.36 4.68
C LEU A 168 -7.06 12.14 3.83
N HIS A 169 -7.49 12.09 2.56
CA HIS A 169 -7.16 11.01 1.64
C HIS A 169 -5.66 10.88 1.38
N ALA A 170 -4.95 12.00 1.17
CA ALA A 170 -3.51 12.00 0.96
C ALA A 170 -2.78 11.48 2.21
N TYR A 171 -3.19 11.91 3.40
CA TYR A 171 -2.64 11.47 4.67
C TYR A 171 -2.86 9.98 4.89
N ALA A 172 -4.11 9.51 4.80
CA ALA A 172 -4.45 8.11 4.96
C ALA A 172 -3.73 7.21 3.93
N THR A 173 -3.63 7.67 2.66
CA THR A 173 -2.85 6.94 1.63
C THR A 173 -1.39 6.79 2.04
N CYS A 174 -0.77 7.82 2.61
CA CYS A 174 0.58 7.74 3.12
C CYS A 174 0.69 6.75 4.28
N LEU A 175 -0.24 6.78 5.22
CA LEU A 175 -0.27 5.85 6.37
C LEU A 175 -0.41 4.40 5.90
N VAL A 176 -1.27 4.13 4.91
CA VAL A 176 -1.39 2.79 4.30
C VAL A 176 -0.07 2.34 3.66
N ARG A 177 0.60 3.22 2.90
CA ARG A 177 1.91 2.90 2.30
C ARG A 177 2.98 2.62 3.36
N LEU A 178 2.91 3.29 4.49
CA LEU A 178 3.79 3.08 5.65
C LEU A 178 3.36 1.91 6.54
N LYS A 179 2.30 1.18 6.18
CA LYS A 179 1.69 0.08 6.95
C LYS A 179 1.17 0.49 8.34
N ARG A 180 0.88 1.77 8.55
CA ARG A 180 0.26 2.33 9.76
C ARG A 180 -1.26 2.26 9.63
N LEU A 181 -1.81 1.04 9.54
CA LEU A 181 -3.20 0.81 9.13
C LEU A 181 -4.22 1.32 10.16
N ASP A 182 -3.95 1.18 11.45
CA ASP A 182 -4.83 1.69 12.51
C ASP A 182 -5.00 3.20 12.44
N GLU A 183 -3.91 3.91 12.21
CA GLU A 183 -3.94 5.36 12.08
C GLU A 183 -4.62 5.79 10.77
N ALA A 184 -4.40 5.03 9.69
CA ALA A 184 -5.11 5.26 8.44
C ALA A 184 -6.62 5.12 8.61
N ALA A 185 -7.10 4.10 9.34
CA ALA A 185 -8.51 3.92 9.66
C ALA A 185 -9.06 5.14 10.41
N GLY A 186 -8.39 5.61 11.47
CA GLY A 186 -8.80 6.80 12.22
C GLY A 186 -8.87 8.09 11.37
N VAL A 187 -7.99 8.23 10.37
CA VAL A 187 -8.08 9.35 9.42
C VAL A 187 -9.26 9.19 8.47
N PHE A 188 -9.56 7.97 8.00
CA PHE A 188 -10.73 7.72 7.15
C PHE A 188 -12.06 7.81 7.91
N GLU A 189 -12.08 7.52 9.20
CA GLU A 189 -13.26 7.80 10.05
C GLU A 189 -13.63 9.28 10.02
N LYS A 190 -12.65 10.18 10.07
CA LYS A 190 -12.86 11.63 9.90
C LYS A 190 -13.41 11.97 8.51
N ALA A 191 -12.92 11.29 7.45
CA ALA A 191 -13.42 11.48 6.10
C ALA A 191 -14.89 11.03 5.97
N VAL A 192 -15.26 9.89 6.54
CA VAL A 192 -16.64 9.40 6.61
C VAL A 192 -17.53 10.36 7.42
N ALA A 193 -17.00 10.93 8.51
CA ALA A 193 -17.77 11.90 9.33
C ALA A 193 -18.11 13.18 8.56
N LEU A 194 -17.30 13.60 7.58
CA LEU A 194 -17.58 14.74 6.72
C LEU A 194 -18.74 14.48 5.75
N ASN A 195 -18.88 13.26 5.27
CA ASN A 195 -19.98 12.85 4.40
C ASN A 195 -20.47 11.44 4.75
N PRO A 196 -21.29 11.28 5.78
CA PRO A 196 -21.71 9.96 6.27
C PRO A 196 -22.53 9.13 5.28
N GLN A 197 -23.07 9.75 4.24
CA GLN A 197 -23.87 9.07 3.21
C GLN A 197 -23.03 8.67 1.99
N ASP A 198 -21.76 9.03 1.94
CA ASP A 198 -20.90 8.67 0.82
C ASP A 198 -20.45 7.20 0.94
N ALA A 199 -21.03 6.37 0.07
CA ALA A 199 -20.71 4.94 -0.02
C ALA A 199 -19.23 4.69 -0.32
N ARG A 200 -18.58 5.58 -1.08
CA ARG A 200 -17.17 5.45 -1.44
C ARG A 200 -16.27 5.62 -0.21
N GLU A 201 -16.55 6.63 0.62
CA GLU A 201 -15.77 6.88 1.82
C GLU A 201 -15.89 5.71 2.80
N ARG A 202 -17.10 5.18 2.98
CA ARG A 202 -17.34 4.00 3.81
C ARG A 202 -16.59 2.77 3.30
N ARG A 203 -16.60 2.52 1.98
CA ARG A 203 -15.85 1.40 1.39
C ARG A 203 -14.34 1.55 1.57
N LEU A 204 -13.81 2.77 1.43
CA LEU A 204 -12.39 3.02 1.67
C LEU A 204 -12.01 2.74 3.12
N LEU A 205 -12.80 3.22 4.09
CA LEU A 205 -12.60 2.93 5.51
C LEU A 205 -12.67 1.43 5.78
N ALA A 206 -13.73 0.76 5.33
CA ALA A 206 -13.90 -0.68 5.53
C ALA A 206 -12.76 -1.49 4.91
N SER A 207 -12.28 -1.10 3.71
CA SER A 207 -11.13 -1.75 3.07
C SER A 207 -9.87 -1.67 3.93
N ILE A 208 -9.63 -0.55 4.61
CA ILE A 208 -8.49 -0.41 5.52
C ILE A 208 -8.69 -1.20 6.80
N GLN A 209 -9.92 -1.23 7.33
CA GLN A 209 -10.26 -2.03 8.50
C GLN A 209 -10.06 -3.53 8.24
N VAL A 210 -10.45 -4.03 7.05
CA VAL A 210 -10.14 -5.41 6.62
C VAL A 210 -8.63 -5.62 6.53
N MET A 211 -7.89 -4.70 5.89
CA MET A 211 -6.42 -4.80 5.82
C MET A 211 -5.74 -4.77 7.20
N ALA A 212 -6.35 -4.11 8.17
CA ALA A 212 -5.90 -4.04 9.56
C ALA A 212 -6.37 -5.22 10.43
N HIS A 213 -7.03 -6.22 9.83
CA HIS A 213 -7.65 -7.35 10.54
C HIS A 213 -8.62 -6.91 11.64
N LYS A 214 -9.46 -5.90 11.33
CA LYS A 214 -10.55 -5.40 12.18
C LYS A 214 -11.91 -5.71 11.54
N PRO A 215 -12.28 -6.98 11.43
CA PRO A 215 -13.46 -7.38 10.67
C PRO A 215 -14.77 -6.83 11.25
N GLN A 216 -14.89 -6.73 12.57
CA GLN A 216 -16.10 -6.22 13.21
C GLN A 216 -16.31 -4.72 12.90
N ASP A 217 -15.24 -3.93 12.89
CA ASP A 217 -15.29 -2.52 12.53
C ASP A 217 -15.66 -2.36 11.04
N ALA A 218 -15.07 -3.20 10.17
CA ALA A 218 -15.38 -3.20 8.74
C ALA A 218 -16.85 -3.54 8.48
N ILE A 219 -17.40 -4.56 9.14
CA ILE A 219 -18.81 -4.94 9.05
C ILE A 219 -19.70 -3.78 9.52
N ALA A 220 -19.39 -3.18 10.66
CA ALA A 220 -20.15 -2.04 11.18
C ALA A 220 -20.14 -0.84 10.21
N THR A 221 -18.99 -0.57 9.60
CA THR A 221 -18.82 0.49 8.59
C THR A 221 -19.65 0.23 7.34
N LEU A 222 -19.75 -1.04 6.90
CA LEU A 222 -20.48 -1.45 5.69
C LEU A 222 -21.99 -1.62 5.91
N ASN A 223 -22.44 -1.91 7.13
CA ASN A 223 -23.85 -2.18 7.42
C ASN A 223 -24.85 -1.19 6.80
N PRO A 224 -24.64 0.15 6.82
CA PRO A 224 -25.55 1.08 6.17
C PRO A 224 -25.66 0.90 4.65
N LEU A 225 -24.61 0.35 4.00
CA LEU A 225 -24.60 0.08 2.56
C LEU A 225 -25.19 -1.29 2.23
N LEU A 226 -25.18 -2.22 3.19
CA LEU A 226 -25.73 -3.57 3.05
C LEU A 226 -27.21 -3.64 3.38
N ALA A 227 -27.76 -2.61 4.04
CA ALA A 227 -29.17 -2.54 4.38
C ALA A 227 -30.03 -2.37 3.11
N GLY A 228 -30.83 -3.37 2.79
CA GLY A 228 -31.64 -3.42 1.58
C GLY A 228 -30.92 -4.01 0.37
N ASP A 229 -31.55 -3.89 -0.81
CA ASP A 229 -31.05 -4.50 -2.07
C ASP A 229 -30.17 -3.55 -2.90
N SER A 230 -29.72 -2.44 -2.33
CA SER A 230 -28.97 -1.39 -3.04
C SER A 230 -27.45 -1.56 -3.00
N ALA A 231 -26.93 -2.59 -2.34
CA ALA A 231 -25.50 -2.85 -2.28
C ALA A 231 -24.94 -3.20 -3.66
N ASP A 232 -23.89 -2.52 -4.09
CA ASP A 232 -23.19 -2.86 -5.32
C ASP A 232 -22.23 -4.07 -5.13
N ALA A 233 -21.78 -4.67 -6.22
CA ALA A 233 -20.92 -5.85 -6.19
C ALA A 233 -19.65 -5.62 -5.37
N GLY A 234 -18.99 -4.44 -5.53
CA GLY A 234 -17.78 -4.13 -4.78
C GLY A 234 -17.99 -3.94 -3.27
N THR A 235 -19.18 -3.48 -2.85
CA THR A 235 -19.55 -3.45 -1.43
C THR A 235 -19.76 -4.86 -0.88
N LEU A 236 -20.39 -5.74 -1.64
CA LEU A 236 -20.62 -7.14 -1.26
C LEU A 236 -19.33 -7.95 -1.24
N GLU A 237 -18.42 -7.75 -2.19
CA GLU A 237 -17.08 -8.33 -2.20
C GLU A 237 -16.31 -7.96 -0.91
N LEU A 238 -16.30 -6.67 -0.57
CA LEU A 238 -15.64 -6.20 0.64
C LEU A 238 -16.31 -6.72 1.92
N ALA A 239 -17.64 -6.82 1.94
CA ALA A 239 -18.37 -7.42 3.04
C ALA A 239 -18.06 -8.92 3.18
N SER A 240 -17.93 -9.64 2.06
CA SER A 240 -17.50 -11.03 2.06
C SER A 240 -16.14 -11.20 2.75
N ALA A 241 -15.17 -10.38 2.35
CA ALA A 241 -13.84 -10.40 2.97
C ALA A 241 -13.89 -10.11 4.48
N ALA A 242 -14.71 -9.13 4.91
CA ALA A 242 -14.88 -8.81 6.33
C ALA A 242 -15.58 -9.93 7.12
N TYR A 243 -16.61 -10.55 6.54
CA TYR A 243 -17.30 -11.69 7.17
C TYR A 243 -16.39 -12.92 7.28
N GLU A 244 -15.58 -13.20 6.26
CA GLU A 244 -14.64 -14.31 6.29
C GLU A 244 -13.56 -14.11 7.37
N ASP A 245 -12.99 -12.91 7.46
CA ASP A 245 -12.02 -12.55 8.51
C ASP A 245 -12.67 -12.57 9.93
N ALA A 246 -13.99 -12.38 10.02
CA ALA A 246 -14.80 -12.53 11.22
C ALA A 246 -15.22 -13.99 11.52
N HIS A 247 -14.83 -14.95 10.70
CA HIS A 247 -15.23 -16.36 10.76
C HIS A 247 -16.75 -16.59 10.59
N ASP A 248 -17.44 -15.69 9.88
CA ASP A 248 -18.84 -15.85 9.46
C ASP A 248 -18.91 -16.20 7.98
N THR A 249 -18.41 -17.40 7.66
CA THR A 249 -18.27 -17.88 6.28
C THR A 249 -19.60 -17.96 5.55
N GLU A 250 -20.71 -18.24 6.26
CA GLU A 250 -22.04 -18.27 5.66
C GLU A 250 -22.41 -16.90 5.05
N LYS A 251 -22.25 -15.83 5.82
CA LYS A 251 -22.49 -14.47 5.31
C LYS A 251 -21.49 -14.06 4.24
N ALA A 252 -20.21 -14.48 4.36
CA ALA A 252 -19.19 -14.22 3.37
C ALA A 252 -19.59 -14.81 1.99
N VAL A 253 -19.95 -16.09 1.96
CA VAL A 253 -20.37 -16.79 0.75
C VAL A 253 -21.64 -16.19 0.15
N ASN A 254 -22.63 -15.88 1.00
CA ASN A 254 -23.88 -15.27 0.53
C ASN A 254 -23.65 -13.88 -0.07
N ALA A 255 -22.80 -13.05 0.54
CA ALA A 255 -22.44 -11.76 -0.01
C ALA A 255 -21.74 -11.90 -1.37
N LEU A 256 -20.80 -12.85 -1.49
CA LEU A 256 -20.04 -13.06 -2.72
C LEU A 256 -20.91 -13.62 -3.86
N ARG A 257 -21.84 -14.52 -3.56
CA ARG A 257 -22.83 -15.00 -4.56
C ARG A 257 -23.71 -13.85 -5.08
N ARG A 258 -24.18 -12.99 -4.18
CA ARG A 258 -24.92 -11.78 -4.59
C ARG A 258 -24.05 -10.83 -5.43
N ALA A 259 -22.77 -10.68 -5.10
CA ALA A 259 -21.85 -9.88 -5.89
C ALA A 259 -21.68 -10.42 -7.31
N ILE A 260 -21.51 -11.75 -7.46
CA ILE A 260 -21.41 -12.43 -8.75
C ILE A 260 -22.70 -12.24 -9.59
N LEU A 261 -23.87 -12.27 -8.98
CA LEU A 261 -25.13 -12.01 -9.69
C LEU A 261 -25.23 -10.57 -10.19
N LEU A 262 -24.67 -9.59 -9.47
CA LEU A 262 -24.68 -8.17 -9.84
C LEU A 262 -23.63 -7.83 -10.90
N ASP A 263 -22.45 -8.43 -10.81
CA ASP A 263 -21.37 -8.24 -11.79
C ASP A 263 -20.73 -9.60 -12.18
N PRO A 264 -21.40 -10.37 -13.04
CA PRO A 264 -20.92 -11.70 -13.45
C PRO A 264 -19.67 -11.66 -14.33
N HIS A 265 -19.23 -10.47 -14.74
CA HIS A 265 -18.00 -10.30 -15.52
C HIS A 265 -16.79 -9.88 -14.68
N ASP A 266 -16.91 -9.64 -13.38
CA ASP A 266 -15.75 -9.40 -12.53
C ASP A 266 -15.09 -10.74 -12.14
N VAL A 267 -13.91 -10.97 -12.74
CA VAL A 267 -13.08 -12.16 -12.48
C VAL A 267 -12.71 -12.30 -11.00
N ASN A 268 -12.51 -11.19 -10.28
CA ASN A 268 -12.06 -11.24 -8.90
C ASN A 268 -13.07 -11.93 -7.98
N LEU A 269 -14.37 -11.77 -8.25
CA LEU A 269 -15.42 -12.40 -7.45
C LEU A 269 -15.34 -13.93 -7.47
N TYR A 270 -15.01 -14.50 -8.63
CA TYR A 270 -14.80 -15.95 -8.77
C TYR A 270 -13.50 -16.40 -8.11
N LEU A 271 -12.45 -15.58 -8.17
CA LEU A 271 -11.18 -15.85 -7.51
C LEU A 271 -11.32 -15.84 -5.99
N ASP A 272 -12.06 -14.88 -5.44
CA ASP A 272 -12.36 -14.78 -4.02
C ASP A 272 -13.20 -15.98 -3.57
N PHE A 273 -14.19 -16.39 -4.38
CA PHE A 273 -14.98 -17.58 -4.09
C PHE A 273 -14.11 -18.85 -4.08
N ALA A 274 -13.21 -18.99 -5.05
CA ALA A 274 -12.26 -20.10 -5.09
C ALA A 274 -11.34 -20.10 -3.85
N ALA A 275 -10.89 -18.92 -3.38
CA ALA A 275 -10.08 -18.80 -2.18
C ALA A 275 -10.83 -19.25 -0.92
N ILE A 276 -12.07 -18.78 -0.71
CA ILE A 276 -12.93 -19.24 0.40
C ILE A 276 -13.18 -20.74 0.32
N SER A 277 -13.49 -21.26 -0.90
CA SER A 277 -13.71 -22.68 -1.11
C SER A 277 -12.47 -23.52 -0.79
N ALA A 278 -11.28 -23.03 -1.11
CA ALA A 278 -10.02 -23.68 -0.76
C ALA A 278 -9.79 -23.69 0.75
N THR A 279 -10.03 -22.57 1.42
CA THR A 279 -9.89 -22.43 2.87
C THR A 279 -10.78 -23.42 3.62
N HIS A 280 -12.01 -23.60 3.16
CA HIS A 280 -12.99 -24.50 3.79
C HIS A 280 -13.07 -25.88 3.15
N GLN A 281 -12.09 -26.27 2.34
CA GLN A 281 -11.96 -27.57 1.69
C GLN A 281 -13.22 -28.00 0.91
N SER A 282 -13.95 -27.03 0.38
CA SER A 282 -15.14 -27.23 -0.45
C SER A 282 -14.77 -27.08 -1.94
N PHE A 283 -13.77 -27.86 -2.36
CA PHE A 283 -13.08 -27.71 -3.63
C PHE A 283 -14.02 -27.86 -4.84
N ASP A 284 -14.94 -28.84 -4.79
CA ASP A 284 -15.91 -29.06 -5.88
C ASP A 284 -16.82 -27.86 -6.09
N VAL A 285 -17.31 -27.25 -4.98
CA VAL A 285 -18.16 -26.05 -5.03
C VAL A 285 -17.38 -24.89 -5.66
N GLY A 286 -16.12 -24.70 -5.26
CA GLY A 286 -15.24 -23.70 -5.84
C GLY A 286 -15.01 -23.93 -7.33
N ILE A 287 -14.77 -25.18 -7.76
CA ILE A 287 -14.59 -25.55 -9.16
C ILE A 287 -15.84 -25.21 -9.98
N ASN A 288 -17.04 -25.52 -9.46
CA ASN A 288 -18.28 -25.22 -10.16
C ASN A 288 -18.46 -23.72 -10.40
N VAL A 289 -18.26 -22.90 -9.37
CA VAL A 289 -18.37 -21.45 -9.50
C VAL A 289 -17.28 -20.89 -10.45
N VAL A 290 -16.05 -21.38 -10.38
CA VAL A 290 -14.99 -20.95 -11.31
C VAL A 290 -15.30 -21.38 -12.75
N ASN A 291 -15.95 -22.53 -12.96
CA ASN A 291 -16.43 -22.96 -14.28
C ASN A 291 -17.42 -21.97 -14.89
N GLU A 292 -18.35 -21.43 -14.07
CA GLU A 292 -19.27 -20.38 -14.53
C GLU A 292 -18.49 -19.13 -14.99
N GLY A 293 -17.49 -18.71 -14.22
CA GLY A 293 -16.62 -17.59 -14.60
C GLY A 293 -15.84 -17.86 -15.89
N ILE A 294 -15.31 -19.06 -16.08
CA ILE A 294 -14.61 -19.47 -17.32
C ILE A 294 -15.55 -19.45 -18.51
N ASN A 295 -16.79 -19.94 -18.36
CA ASN A 295 -17.79 -19.93 -19.44
C ASN A 295 -18.08 -18.49 -19.91
N LEU A 296 -18.16 -17.54 -18.99
CA LEU A 296 -18.37 -16.12 -19.30
C LEU A 296 -17.12 -15.44 -19.84
N GLN A 297 -15.96 -15.84 -19.36
CA GLN A 297 -14.67 -15.22 -19.66
C GLN A 297 -13.58 -16.25 -19.97
N PRO A 298 -13.66 -16.95 -21.12
CA PRO A 298 -12.77 -18.05 -21.48
C PRO A 298 -11.29 -17.62 -21.72
N LYS A 299 -11.01 -16.33 -21.72
CA LYS A 299 -9.64 -15.80 -21.86
C LYS A 299 -9.04 -15.29 -20.52
N ALA A 300 -9.74 -15.47 -19.41
CA ALA A 300 -9.25 -15.04 -18.10
C ALA A 300 -8.30 -16.10 -17.52
N ALA A 301 -7.00 -15.95 -17.78
CA ALA A 301 -5.94 -16.85 -17.32
C ALA A 301 -6.01 -17.15 -15.81
N ALA A 302 -6.39 -16.16 -15.00
CA ALA A 302 -6.47 -16.28 -13.55
C ALA A 302 -7.52 -17.33 -13.10
N LEU A 303 -8.61 -17.48 -13.83
CA LEU A 303 -9.66 -18.47 -13.50
C LEU A 303 -9.16 -19.90 -13.72
N TYR A 304 -8.47 -20.17 -14.83
CA TYR A 304 -7.84 -21.47 -15.05
C TYR A 304 -6.79 -21.77 -13.98
N PHE A 305 -6.00 -20.77 -13.62
CA PHE A 305 -5.02 -20.93 -12.54
C PHE A 305 -5.71 -21.30 -11.22
N ALA A 306 -6.76 -20.58 -10.83
CA ALA A 306 -7.52 -20.84 -9.60
C ALA A 306 -8.14 -22.25 -9.61
N ARG A 307 -8.77 -22.67 -10.73
CA ARG A 307 -9.35 -24.00 -10.86
C ARG A 307 -8.27 -25.09 -10.79
N GLY A 308 -7.13 -24.87 -11.44
CA GLY A 308 -5.99 -25.78 -11.35
C GLY A 308 -5.49 -25.97 -9.91
N VAL A 309 -5.47 -24.90 -9.11
CA VAL A 309 -5.13 -25.00 -7.67
C VAL A 309 -6.14 -25.87 -6.92
N LEU A 310 -7.44 -25.70 -7.18
CA LEU A 310 -8.48 -26.53 -6.55
C LEU A 310 -8.36 -28.00 -6.97
N TYR A 311 -8.06 -28.29 -8.25
CA TYR A 311 -7.81 -29.66 -8.73
C TYR A 311 -6.59 -30.31 -8.05
N VAL A 312 -5.54 -29.53 -7.75
CA VAL A 312 -4.39 -30.05 -6.97
C VAL A 312 -4.84 -30.56 -5.59
N GLN A 313 -5.75 -29.84 -4.94
CA GLN A 313 -6.26 -30.23 -3.61
C GLN A 313 -7.10 -31.53 -3.66
N LEU A 314 -7.74 -31.80 -4.79
CA LEU A 314 -8.47 -33.06 -5.04
C LEU A 314 -7.57 -34.19 -5.57
N ALA A 315 -6.26 -33.96 -5.67
CA ALA A 315 -5.29 -34.84 -6.31
C ALA A 315 -5.62 -35.17 -7.81
N GLU A 316 -6.44 -34.31 -8.46
CA GLU A 316 -6.75 -34.41 -9.89
C GLU A 316 -5.67 -33.71 -10.73
N TYR A 317 -4.43 -34.19 -10.63
CA TYR A 317 -3.24 -33.52 -11.15
C TYR A 317 -3.23 -33.32 -12.67
N ASP A 318 -3.88 -34.23 -13.45
CA ASP A 318 -3.95 -34.10 -14.92
C ASP A 318 -4.82 -32.90 -15.32
N LYS A 319 -5.98 -32.74 -14.65
CA LYS A 319 -6.83 -31.55 -14.84
C LYS A 319 -6.13 -30.29 -14.40
N ALA A 320 -5.45 -30.30 -13.23
CA ALA A 320 -4.67 -29.18 -12.75
C ALA A 320 -3.59 -28.77 -13.75
N GLN A 321 -2.86 -29.73 -14.33
CA GLN A 321 -1.83 -29.46 -15.32
C GLN A 321 -2.40 -28.85 -16.60
N ALA A 322 -3.53 -29.35 -17.10
CA ALA A 322 -4.20 -28.80 -18.27
C ALA A 322 -4.61 -27.33 -18.03
N ASP A 323 -5.17 -27.03 -16.86
CA ASP A 323 -5.55 -25.68 -16.48
C ASP A 323 -4.35 -24.74 -16.32
N PHE A 324 -3.28 -25.17 -15.68
CA PHE A 324 -2.06 -24.36 -15.57
C PHE A 324 -1.41 -24.12 -16.93
N GLN A 325 -1.49 -25.09 -17.86
CA GLN A 325 -1.01 -24.91 -19.22
C GLN A 325 -1.85 -23.85 -19.96
N THR A 326 -3.18 -23.96 -19.88
CA THR A 326 -4.10 -22.97 -20.47
C THR A 326 -3.84 -21.57 -19.89
N ALA A 327 -3.71 -21.47 -18.57
CA ALA A 327 -3.41 -20.20 -17.91
C ALA A 327 -2.09 -19.59 -18.42
N TYR A 328 -1.05 -20.41 -18.62
CA TYR A 328 0.23 -19.96 -19.17
C TYR A 328 0.12 -19.52 -20.64
N GLU A 329 -0.65 -20.22 -21.47
CA GLU A 329 -0.86 -19.86 -22.88
C GLU A 329 -1.62 -18.53 -23.01
N LEU A 330 -2.59 -18.30 -22.13
CA LEU A 330 -3.37 -17.05 -22.11
C LEU A 330 -2.56 -15.87 -21.56
N ASP A 331 -1.70 -16.08 -20.56
CA ASP A 331 -0.80 -15.04 -20.02
C ASP A 331 0.58 -15.62 -19.69
N PRO A 332 1.50 -15.64 -20.67
CA PRO A 332 2.87 -16.15 -20.47
C PRO A 332 3.70 -15.33 -19.47
N ASN A 333 3.26 -14.14 -19.08
CA ASN A 333 3.99 -13.29 -18.14
C ASN A 333 3.66 -13.63 -16.67
N GLN A 334 2.61 -14.39 -16.42
CA GLN A 334 2.32 -14.91 -15.08
C GLN A 334 3.30 -16.04 -14.73
N ALA A 335 4.38 -15.67 -14.05
CA ALA A 335 5.39 -16.63 -13.54
C ALA A 335 4.75 -17.71 -12.62
N LEU A 336 3.61 -17.41 -11.99
CA LEU A 336 2.88 -18.30 -11.08
C LEU A 336 2.36 -19.56 -11.77
N SER A 337 1.79 -19.46 -12.99
CA SER A 337 1.28 -20.62 -13.73
C SER A 337 2.37 -21.64 -14.06
N SER A 338 3.58 -21.12 -14.35
CA SER A 338 4.75 -21.95 -14.63
C SER A 338 5.26 -22.67 -13.38
N ALA A 339 5.28 -21.98 -12.25
CA ALA A 339 5.69 -22.55 -10.97
C ALA A 339 4.68 -23.58 -10.46
N ALA A 340 3.37 -23.31 -10.63
CA ALA A 340 2.30 -24.19 -10.21
C ALA A 340 2.33 -25.58 -10.91
N GLN A 341 2.69 -25.62 -12.19
CA GLN A 341 2.88 -26.90 -12.89
C GLN A 341 4.01 -27.72 -12.28
N GLY A 342 5.13 -27.06 -11.92
CA GLY A 342 6.24 -27.73 -11.23
C GLY A 342 5.81 -28.24 -9.84
N LEU A 343 5.06 -27.42 -9.08
CA LEU A 343 4.59 -27.76 -7.75
C LEU A 343 3.54 -28.90 -7.78
N ALA A 344 2.63 -28.91 -8.76
CA ALA A 344 1.67 -30.01 -8.94
C ALA A 344 2.38 -31.33 -9.21
N ALA A 345 3.43 -31.32 -10.02
CA ALA A 345 4.28 -32.50 -10.26
C ALA A 345 5.06 -32.94 -9.01
N VAL A 346 5.51 -31.99 -8.17
CA VAL A 346 6.13 -32.29 -6.87
C VAL A 346 5.14 -32.97 -5.93
N GLN A 347 3.91 -32.51 -5.86
CA GLN A 347 2.86 -33.13 -5.01
C GLN A 347 2.48 -34.55 -5.47
N ARG A 348 2.57 -34.80 -6.77
CA ARG A 348 2.42 -36.13 -7.35
C ARG A 348 3.61 -37.08 -7.01
N ASN A 349 4.63 -36.57 -6.33
CA ASN A 349 5.93 -37.21 -6.11
C ASN A 349 6.67 -37.57 -7.42
N ASP A 350 6.30 -36.93 -8.53
CA ASP A 350 6.96 -37.05 -9.84
C ASP A 350 8.03 -35.95 -9.98
N LEU A 351 9.07 -36.09 -9.16
CA LEU A 351 10.16 -35.11 -9.06
C LEU A 351 10.96 -34.99 -10.37
N ASP A 352 11.00 -36.05 -11.19
CA ASP A 352 11.67 -36.03 -12.49
C ASP A 352 10.92 -35.16 -13.49
N ARG A 353 9.61 -35.32 -13.56
CA ARG A 353 8.74 -34.49 -14.40
C ARG A 353 8.72 -33.03 -13.94
N ALA A 354 8.70 -32.80 -12.62
CA ALA A 354 8.79 -31.45 -12.06
C ALA A 354 10.10 -30.77 -12.50
N LEU A 355 11.21 -31.48 -12.41
CA LEU A 355 12.52 -30.96 -12.80
C LEU A 355 12.59 -30.67 -14.30
N ALA A 356 12.10 -31.59 -15.15
CA ALA A 356 12.07 -31.43 -16.61
C ALA A 356 11.26 -30.20 -17.02
N ASN A 357 10.04 -30.04 -16.47
CA ASN A 357 9.18 -28.88 -16.73
C ASN A 357 9.84 -27.55 -16.36
N VAL A 358 10.47 -27.50 -15.20
CA VAL A 358 11.16 -26.27 -14.74
C VAL A 358 12.38 -25.96 -15.59
N GLN A 359 13.15 -27.00 -16.00
CA GLN A 359 14.32 -26.83 -16.85
C GLN A 359 13.94 -26.30 -18.24
N GLU A 360 12.91 -26.85 -18.89
CA GLU A 360 12.40 -26.37 -20.18
C GLU A 360 12.06 -24.86 -20.12
N ARG A 361 11.43 -24.44 -19.04
CA ARG A 361 11.01 -23.03 -18.87
C ARG A 361 12.17 -22.10 -18.55
N LEU A 362 13.15 -22.58 -17.80
CA LEU A 362 14.39 -21.82 -17.54
C LEU A 362 15.21 -21.59 -18.80
N VAL A 363 15.06 -22.42 -19.86
CA VAL A 363 15.64 -22.11 -21.17
C VAL A 363 15.08 -20.80 -21.75
N LYS A 364 13.77 -20.55 -21.56
CA LYS A 364 13.09 -19.33 -22.03
C LYS A 364 13.25 -18.14 -21.08
N LYS A 365 13.31 -18.41 -19.77
CA LYS A 365 13.41 -17.40 -18.69
C LYS A 365 14.51 -17.80 -17.69
N PRO A 366 15.79 -17.68 -18.06
CA PRO A 366 16.90 -18.24 -17.28
C PRO A 366 17.07 -17.62 -15.89
N HIS A 367 16.62 -16.38 -15.69
CA HIS A 367 16.72 -15.63 -14.44
C HIS A 367 15.36 -15.43 -13.75
N ASP A 368 14.40 -16.34 -13.95
CA ASP A 368 13.14 -16.27 -13.21
C ASP A 368 13.34 -16.79 -11.78
N PRO A 369 13.17 -15.93 -10.74
CA PRO A 369 13.48 -16.31 -9.37
C PRO A 369 12.58 -17.41 -8.82
N ILE A 370 11.34 -17.54 -9.33
CA ILE A 370 10.40 -18.57 -8.89
C ILE A 370 10.77 -19.91 -9.50
N LEU A 371 11.10 -19.95 -10.79
CA LEU A 371 11.56 -21.19 -11.45
C LEU A 371 12.87 -21.68 -10.86
N LEU A 372 13.81 -20.79 -10.57
CA LEU A 372 15.06 -21.12 -9.89
C LEU A 372 14.83 -21.68 -8.48
N TYR A 373 13.89 -21.09 -7.72
CA TYR A 373 13.48 -21.61 -6.42
C TYR A 373 12.91 -23.04 -6.57
N VAL A 374 11.95 -23.26 -7.47
CA VAL A 374 11.33 -24.57 -7.65
C VAL A 374 12.38 -25.62 -8.08
N LYS A 375 13.30 -25.25 -8.99
CA LYS A 375 14.42 -26.13 -9.36
C LYS A 375 15.26 -26.54 -8.16
N ALA A 376 15.59 -25.59 -7.29
CA ALA A 376 16.38 -25.85 -6.09
C ALA A 376 15.65 -26.78 -5.12
N ASP A 377 14.35 -26.52 -4.91
CA ASP A 377 13.50 -27.31 -4.02
C ASP A 377 13.32 -28.75 -4.50
N VAL A 378 13.02 -28.94 -5.80
CA VAL A 378 12.90 -30.28 -6.41
C VAL A 378 14.18 -31.07 -6.26
N LEU A 379 15.33 -30.46 -6.56
CA LEU A 379 16.64 -31.13 -6.40
C LEU A 379 16.93 -31.51 -4.94
N ALA A 380 16.57 -30.63 -4.00
CA ALA A 380 16.71 -30.89 -2.57
C ALA A 380 15.77 -32.02 -2.08
N GLN A 381 14.55 -32.14 -2.66
CA GLN A 381 13.60 -33.21 -2.36
C GLN A 381 14.02 -34.55 -3.00
N LYS A 382 14.65 -34.54 -4.19
CA LYS A 382 15.26 -35.74 -4.78
C LYS A 382 16.43 -36.32 -4.00
N GLY A 383 16.81 -35.69 -2.90
CA GLY A 383 17.87 -36.19 -2.02
C GLY A 383 19.27 -35.84 -2.52
N ALA A 384 19.44 -34.73 -3.23
CA ALA A 384 20.76 -34.25 -3.61
C ALA A 384 21.69 -34.18 -2.38
N GLU A 385 22.80 -34.91 -2.41
CA GLU A 385 23.73 -35.01 -1.32
C GLU A 385 24.82 -33.92 -1.37
N PRO A 386 25.27 -33.38 -0.23
CA PRO A 386 26.35 -32.41 -0.20
C PRO A 386 27.60 -32.92 -0.98
N GLY A 387 28.07 -32.11 -1.94
CA GLY A 387 29.19 -32.46 -2.82
C GLY A 387 28.78 -32.97 -4.20
N SER A 388 27.53 -33.44 -4.39
CA SER A 388 27.04 -33.86 -5.72
C SER A 388 26.85 -32.68 -6.68
N PRO A 389 26.90 -32.89 -8.00
CA PRO A 389 26.58 -31.87 -9.01
C PRO A 389 25.15 -31.32 -8.86
N GLU A 390 24.21 -32.19 -8.49
CA GLU A 390 22.82 -31.85 -8.24
C GLU A 390 22.68 -30.89 -7.03
N PHE A 391 23.39 -31.18 -5.95
CA PHE A 391 23.40 -30.32 -4.77
C PHE A 391 24.01 -28.94 -5.07
N GLN A 392 25.12 -28.91 -5.82
CA GLN A 392 25.74 -27.66 -6.26
C GLN A 392 24.80 -26.86 -7.16
N THR A 393 24.03 -27.54 -8.00
CA THR A 393 23.03 -26.90 -8.86
C THR A 393 21.87 -26.37 -8.04
N ALA A 394 21.35 -27.14 -7.07
CA ALA A 394 20.33 -26.68 -6.13
C ALA A 394 20.80 -25.44 -5.35
N MET A 395 22.01 -25.48 -4.83
CA MET A 395 22.60 -24.38 -4.06
C MET A 395 22.70 -23.10 -4.91
N ARG A 396 23.25 -23.20 -6.14
CA ARG A 396 23.36 -22.04 -7.06
C ARG A 396 21.98 -21.48 -7.43
N SER A 397 21.02 -22.36 -7.75
CA SER A 397 19.68 -21.93 -8.11
C SER A 397 18.98 -21.23 -6.94
N ALA A 398 19.10 -21.74 -5.70
CA ALA A 398 18.53 -21.09 -4.52
C ALA A 398 19.21 -19.73 -4.21
N GLN A 399 20.53 -19.65 -4.35
CA GLN A 399 21.27 -18.40 -4.16
C GLN A 399 20.87 -17.34 -5.19
N GLU A 400 20.77 -17.72 -6.46
CA GLU A 400 20.34 -16.82 -7.54
C GLU A 400 18.89 -16.37 -7.35
N ALA A 401 17.97 -17.27 -6.98
CA ALA A 401 16.59 -16.92 -6.67
C ALA A 401 16.47 -15.87 -5.56
N VAL A 402 17.26 -16.03 -4.48
CA VAL A 402 17.31 -15.08 -3.36
C VAL A 402 17.97 -13.75 -3.77
N ALA A 403 18.97 -13.78 -4.64
CA ALA A 403 19.63 -12.58 -5.14
C ALA A 403 18.70 -11.75 -6.04
N LEU A 404 17.98 -12.40 -6.94
CA LEU A 404 17.03 -11.77 -7.87
C LEU A 404 15.75 -11.25 -7.15
N ARG A 405 15.30 -12.00 -6.14
CA ARG A 405 14.10 -11.65 -5.36
C ARG A 405 14.33 -11.85 -3.86
N PRO A 406 14.96 -10.87 -3.18
CA PRO A 406 15.26 -10.97 -1.75
C PRO A 406 14.05 -11.19 -0.83
N SER A 407 12.85 -10.82 -1.27
CA SER A 407 11.59 -11.02 -0.54
C SER A 407 10.94 -12.39 -0.78
N LEU A 408 11.57 -13.30 -1.53
CA LEU A 408 11.05 -14.64 -1.76
C LEU A 408 11.37 -15.55 -0.57
N GLY A 409 10.51 -15.57 0.46
CA GLY A 409 10.66 -16.35 1.69
C GLY A 409 10.92 -17.83 1.43
N PRO A 410 10.13 -18.54 0.61
CA PRO A 410 10.35 -19.95 0.30
C PRO A 410 11.75 -20.24 -0.27
N ALA A 411 12.30 -19.40 -1.13
CA ALA A 411 13.66 -19.58 -1.66
C ALA A 411 14.73 -19.49 -0.54
N ARG A 412 14.51 -18.60 0.44
CA ARG A 412 15.37 -18.52 1.63
C ARG A 412 15.27 -19.76 2.50
N GLY A 413 14.07 -20.33 2.65
CA GLY A 413 13.84 -21.58 3.38
C GLY A 413 14.60 -22.75 2.75
N VAL A 414 14.53 -22.91 1.42
CA VAL A 414 15.29 -23.93 0.69
C VAL A 414 16.79 -23.69 0.80
N LEU A 415 17.26 -22.45 0.65
CA LEU A 415 18.68 -22.11 0.79
C LEU A 415 19.19 -22.41 2.21
N ALA A 416 18.38 -22.12 3.23
CA ALA A 416 18.70 -22.45 4.63
C ALA A 416 18.82 -23.98 4.85
N LYS A 417 17.89 -24.77 4.28
CA LYS A 417 17.93 -26.23 4.31
C LYS A 417 19.22 -26.77 3.67
N LEU A 418 19.59 -26.27 2.51
CA LEU A 418 20.83 -26.66 1.81
C LEU A 418 22.10 -26.25 2.60
N TYR A 419 22.11 -25.09 3.24
CA TYR A 419 23.21 -24.70 4.14
C TYR A 419 23.29 -25.61 5.38
N LEU A 420 22.16 -26.02 5.96
CA LEU A 420 22.12 -26.99 7.07
C LEU A 420 22.73 -28.32 6.65
N GLN A 421 22.38 -28.83 5.48
CA GLN A 421 22.90 -30.08 4.93
C GLN A 421 24.41 -30.03 4.69
N SER A 422 24.93 -28.86 4.26
CA SER A 422 26.37 -28.65 4.03
C SER A 422 27.16 -28.24 5.27
N GLY A 423 26.55 -28.24 6.46
CA GLY A 423 27.22 -27.86 7.72
C GLY A 423 27.46 -26.35 7.90
N LYS A 424 26.93 -25.52 7.02
CA LYS A 424 27.04 -24.04 7.06
C LYS A 424 25.96 -23.45 7.96
N TYR A 425 26.08 -23.72 9.28
CA TYR A 425 25.01 -23.39 10.24
C TYR A 425 24.79 -21.90 10.46
N ALA A 426 25.83 -21.08 10.36
CA ALA A 426 25.71 -19.62 10.49
C ALA A 426 24.95 -19.00 9.33
N GLU A 427 25.27 -19.44 8.11
CA GLU A 427 24.57 -19.01 6.90
C GLU A 427 23.12 -19.48 6.88
N ALA A 428 22.87 -20.72 7.32
CA ALA A 428 21.53 -21.25 7.47
C ALA A 428 20.69 -20.40 8.44
N ALA A 429 21.22 -20.09 9.62
CA ALA A 429 20.54 -19.25 10.60
C ALA A 429 20.23 -17.84 10.04
N THR A 430 21.17 -17.28 9.26
CA THR A 430 20.98 -15.97 8.61
C THR A 430 19.83 -16.01 7.62
N GLN A 431 19.71 -17.03 6.77
CA GLN A 431 18.61 -17.15 5.81
C GLN A 431 17.27 -17.40 6.52
N CYS A 432 17.25 -18.21 7.56
CA CYS A 432 16.04 -18.45 8.35
C CYS A 432 15.54 -17.15 9.01
N ARG A 433 16.41 -16.34 9.60
CA ARG A 433 15.98 -15.05 10.19
C ARG A 433 15.38 -14.12 9.15
N LYS A 434 16.02 -14.01 7.98
CA LYS A 434 15.47 -13.21 6.86
C LYS A 434 14.16 -13.77 6.32
N ALA A 435 13.95 -15.08 6.32
CA ALA A 435 12.65 -15.68 5.97
C ALA A 435 11.59 -15.34 7.02
N LEU A 436 11.92 -15.37 8.30
CA LEU A 436 11.03 -15.02 9.41
C LEU A 436 10.74 -13.51 9.53
N GLU A 437 11.57 -12.65 8.96
CA GLU A 437 11.29 -11.21 8.77
C GLU A 437 10.21 -11.01 7.70
N ILE A 438 10.18 -11.87 6.68
CA ILE A 438 9.18 -11.83 5.59
C ILE A 438 7.87 -12.46 6.05
N ASP A 439 7.95 -13.66 6.62
CA ASP A 439 6.81 -14.39 7.19
C ASP A 439 7.12 -14.83 8.63
N PRO A 440 6.65 -14.07 9.62
CA PRO A 440 6.84 -14.41 11.03
C PRO A 440 6.19 -15.74 11.48
N LYS A 441 5.25 -16.28 10.69
CA LYS A 441 4.56 -17.54 10.98
C LYS A 441 5.17 -18.75 10.27
N ASP A 442 6.23 -18.58 9.47
CA ASP A 442 6.91 -19.71 8.78
C ASP A 442 7.54 -20.71 9.78
N GLN A 443 6.76 -21.76 10.07
CA GLN A 443 7.18 -22.83 10.99
C GLN A 443 8.39 -23.60 10.48
N ALA A 444 8.54 -23.75 9.15
CA ALA A 444 9.66 -24.49 8.57
C ALA A 444 10.98 -23.73 8.75
N SER A 445 10.99 -22.43 8.45
CA SER A 445 12.15 -21.57 8.71
C SER A 445 12.49 -21.46 10.19
N LEU A 446 11.48 -21.40 11.07
CA LEU A 446 11.69 -21.39 12.52
C LEU A 446 12.31 -22.70 13.01
N TYR A 447 11.84 -23.84 12.50
CA TYR A 447 12.41 -25.16 12.81
C TYR A 447 13.85 -25.28 12.31
N HIS A 448 14.13 -24.85 11.08
CA HIS A 448 15.49 -24.87 10.54
C HIS A 448 16.43 -23.92 11.31
N LEU A 449 15.95 -22.77 11.79
CA LEU A 449 16.71 -21.88 12.66
C LEU A 449 17.11 -22.57 13.97
N ILE A 450 16.16 -23.24 14.62
CA ILE A 450 16.41 -24.02 15.84
C ILE A 450 17.47 -25.09 15.58
N GLN A 451 17.38 -25.81 14.47
CA GLN A 451 18.40 -26.82 14.10
C GLN A 451 19.78 -26.19 13.87
N ALA A 452 19.85 -25.07 13.15
CA ALA A 452 21.11 -24.37 12.86
C ALA A 452 21.79 -23.91 14.15
N LEU A 453 21.04 -23.34 15.09
CA LEU A 453 21.53 -22.88 16.39
C LEU A 453 21.99 -24.03 17.28
N ARG A 454 21.23 -25.14 17.33
CA ARG A 454 21.62 -26.33 18.05
C ARG A 454 22.96 -26.89 17.55
N LYS A 455 23.10 -27.06 16.23
CA LYS A 455 24.31 -27.60 15.62
C LYS A 455 25.51 -26.66 15.70
N SER A 456 25.29 -25.37 15.79
CA SER A 456 26.37 -24.37 15.97
C SER A 456 26.73 -24.12 17.48
N GLY A 457 26.10 -24.81 18.42
CA GLY A 457 26.32 -24.62 19.86
C GLY A 457 25.75 -23.31 20.43
N LYS A 458 24.94 -22.57 19.70
CA LYS A 458 24.30 -21.33 20.15
C LYS A 458 22.96 -21.64 20.82
N SER A 459 22.95 -21.79 22.16
CA SER A 459 21.78 -22.26 22.90
C SER A 459 20.91 -21.16 23.52
N VAL A 460 21.41 -19.94 23.61
CA VAL A 460 20.74 -18.84 24.36
C VAL A 460 19.32 -18.53 23.85
N GLU A 461 19.11 -18.48 22.52
CA GLU A 461 17.81 -18.16 21.90
C GLU A 461 16.87 -19.39 21.83
N LEU A 462 17.35 -20.60 22.05
CA LEU A 462 16.60 -21.84 21.80
C LEU A 462 15.29 -21.98 22.62
N PRO A 463 15.25 -21.64 23.93
CA PRO A 463 14.01 -21.79 24.70
C PRO A 463 12.87 -20.94 24.14
N GLU A 464 13.15 -19.71 23.76
CA GLU A 464 12.14 -18.78 23.21
C GLU A 464 11.67 -19.19 21.81
N LEU A 465 12.60 -19.62 20.94
CA LEU A 465 12.25 -20.11 19.61
C LEU A 465 11.42 -21.40 19.65
N LEU A 466 11.71 -22.30 20.62
CA LEU A 466 10.93 -23.53 20.83
C LEU A 466 9.51 -23.20 21.32
N LYS A 467 9.39 -22.27 22.26
CA LYS A 467 8.09 -21.78 22.73
C LYS A 467 7.28 -21.17 21.61
N ARG A 468 7.90 -20.31 20.80
CA ARG A 468 7.28 -19.71 19.62
C ARG A 468 6.80 -20.77 18.62
N LEU A 469 7.61 -21.79 18.33
CA LEU A 469 7.22 -22.88 17.44
C LEU A 469 6.04 -23.69 18.00
N ALA A 470 6.02 -23.95 19.31
CA ALA A 470 4.90 -24.64 19.94
C ALA A 470 3.60 -23.84 19.86
N LEU A 471 3.65 -22.53 20.10
CA LEU A 471 2.50 -21.64 19.95
C LEU A 471 1.97 -21.60 18.51
N LEU A 472 2.84 -21.42 17.51
CA LEU A 472 2.45 -21.42 16.10
C LEU A 472 1.80 -22.75 15.69
N ARG A 473 2.28 -23.89 16.19
CA ARG A 473 1.65 -25.19 15.94
C ARG A 473 0.27 -25.32 16.59
N GLN A 474 0.14 -24.79 17.79
CA GLN A 474 -1.16 -24.79 18.49
C GLN A 474 -2.17 -23.88 17.78
N GLU A 475 -1.74 -22.70 17.34
CA GLU A 475 -2.56 -21.78 16.55
C GLU A 475 -2.98 -22.43 15.23
N ALA A 476 -2.05 -23.02 14.48
CA ALA A 476 -2.36 -23.72 13.22
C ALA A 476 -3.38 -24.85 13.43
N THR A 477 -3.25 -25.63 14.49
CA THR A 477 -4.23 -26.70 14.81
C THR A 477 -5.60 -26.12 15.16
N LYS A 478 -5.65 -24.96 15.82
CA LYS A 478 -6.92 -24.28 16.14
C LYS A 478 -7.56 -23.71 14.86
N GLU A 479 -6.78 -23.02 14.03
CA GLU A 479 -7.22 -22.50 12.73
C GLU A 479 -7.75 -23.64 11.83
N GLU A 480 -7.04 -24.75 11.76
CA GLU A 480 -7.45 -25.94 11.02
C GLU A 480 -8.81 -26.48 11.51
N ARG A 481 -9.03 -26.58 12.82
CA ARG A 481 -10.32 -27.02 13.38
C ARG A 481 -11.46 -26.05 13.06
N GLU A 482 -11.20 -24.77 13.05
CA GLU A 482 -12.20 -23.76 12.68
C GLU A 482 -12.52 -23.79 11.19
N GLN A 483 -11.52 -23.99 10.32
CA GLN A 483 -11.71 -24.17 8.89
C GLN A 483 -12.58 -25.40 8.54
N TYR A 484 -12.41 -26.50 9.28
CA TYR A 484 -13.26 -27.70 9.10
C TYR A 484 -14.69 -27.52 9.62
N ARG A 485 -15.00 -26.42 10.31
CA ARG A 485 -16.29 -26.22 10.96
C ARG A 485 -17.40 -25.88 9.98
N TYR A 486 -17.07 -25.31 8.85
CA TYR A 486 -18.00 -24.92 7.80
C TYR A 486 -17.59 -25.52 6.46
N LYS A 487 -18.50 -26.27 5.83
CA LYS A 487 -18.35 -26.68 4.42
C LYS A 487 -19.35 -25.92 3.59
N LEU A 488 -18.89 -25.36 2.47
CA LEU A 488 -19.78 -24.75 1.50
C LEU A 488 -20.70 -25.81 0.91
N VAL A 489 -21.98 -25.49 0.81
CA VAL A 489 -22.98 -26.38 0.19
C VAL A 489 -23.36 -25.78 -1.16
N GLU A 490 -23.49 -26.61 -2.18
CA GLU A 490 -24.14 -26.20 -3.42
C GLU A 490 -25.58 -25.76 -3.09
N THR A 491 -25.96 -24.56 -3.46
CA THR A 491 -27.34 -24.13 -3.36
C THR A 491 -28.14 -24.88 -4.42
N ASP A 492 -29.18 -25.58 -3.98
CA ASP A 492 -30.16 -26.15 -4.90
C ASP A 492 -30.77 -25.01 -5.74
N PRO A 493 -30.66 -25.04 -7.08
CA PRO A 493 -31.21 -24.01 -7.96
C PRO A 493 -32.72 -23.79 -7.82
N GLN A 494 -33.42 -24.64 -7.04
CA GLN A 494 -34.88 -24.62 -6.86
C GLN A 494 -35.33 -23.90 -5.60
N GLN A 495 -34.44 -23.26 -4.82
CA GLN A 495 -34.79 -22.54 -3.58
C GLN A 495 -34.69 -21.01 -3.67
N ASN A 496 -34.73 -20.44 -4.86
CA ASN A 496 -34.89 -18.98 -5.04
C ASN A 496 -36.20 -18.64 -5.74
#